data_7d81c6252e7848cb8df840fd992e77c0
#
_entry.id   7d81c6252e7848cb8df840fd992e77c0
#
_cell.length_a   1.000
_cell.length_b   1.000
_cell.length_c   1.000
_cell.angle_alpha   90.00
_cell.angle_beta   90.00
_cell.angle_gamma   90.00
#
_symmetry.space_group_name_H-M   'P 1'
#
loop_
_entity.id
_entity.type
_entity.pdbx_description
1 polymer ?
#
loop_
_entity_poly.entity_id
_entity_poly.type
_entity_poly.pdbx_seq_one_letter_code
_entity_poly.pdbx_strand_id
1 'polypeptide(L)'
;MHQVDLAIKAIALQLKDNELVYIGLNSIPALLGALLARDFYGKKIRIIGVAEADNPKSVTVSPSTGNPFMVTETPVLITADAFDLAQKGKLDVMFLGPVQVDKETNVNLSVIGDYYNPKVRLTGGAATAFILPLAKKGILWNLKHSKRSLVERVDFVTGTAKYSNNEVILVTNLGVLYYDRREKVWEIKSVYEGIAINDIIANTGFKVVPSNDIEQISITKEEVEFINKLDPYNLRSSLII
;
A
#
# COMPACT_ATOMS: atom_id res chain seq x y z
N MET A 1 14.85 3.85 14.99
CA MET A 1 14.09 2.87 14.21
C MET A 1 13.18 3.66 13.29
N HIS A 2 13.24 3.45 11.98
CA HIS A 2 12.46 4.28 11.05
C HIS A 2 11.03 3.72 10.96
N GLN A 3 10.01 4.57 11.15
CA GLN A 3 8.60 4.19 11.03
C GLN A 3 8.26 3.58 9.65
N VAL A 4 9.02 3.94 8.61
CA VAL A 4 8.87 3.35 7.27
C VAL A 4 9.22 1.86 7.25
N ASP A 5 10.22 1.41 8.01
CA ASP A 5 10.61 0.00 8.05
C ASP A 5 9.50 -0.85 8.71
N LEU A 6 8.85 -0.30 9.75
CA LEU A 6 7.67 -0.91 10.36
C LEU A 6 6.49 -1.01 9.39
N ALA A 7 6.24 0.03 8.58
CA ALA A 7 5.20 0.00 7.56
C ALA A 7 5.53 -1.02 6.45
N ILE A 8 6.79 -1.15 6.03
CA ILE A 8 7.23 -2.16 5.07
C ILE A 8 6.99 -3.57 5.62
N LYS A 9 7.36 -3.82 6.88
CA LYS A 9 7.06 -5.09 7.56
C LYS A 9 5.56 -5.32 7.65
N ALA A 10 4.79 -4.32 8.05
CA ALA A 10 3.34 -4.42 8.12
C ALA A 10 2.73 -4.82 6.77
N ILE A 11 3.19 -4.23 5.66
CA ILE A 11 2.79 -4.63 4.30
C ILE A 11 3.14 -6.10 4.05
N ALA A 12 4.35 -6.55 4.38
CA ALA A 12 4.78 -7.93 4.18
C ALA A 12 3.90 -8.93 4.93
N LEU A 13 3.45 -8.57 6.14
CA LEU A 13 2.57 -9.40 6.95
C LEU A 13 1.17 -9.57 6.34
N GLN A 14 0.68 -8.60 5.54
CA GLN A 14 -0.64 -8.68 4.88
C GLN A 14 -0.68 -9.64 3.70
N LEU A 15 0.46 -10.09 3.20
CA LEU A 15 0.54 -10.99 2.06
C LEU A 15 0.44 -12.45 2.51
N LYS A 16 -0.22 -13.29 1.70
CA LYS A 16 -0.44 -14.71 1.94
C LYS A 16 0.17 -15.55 0.81
N ASP A 17 0.44 -16.82 1.08
CA ASP A 17 0.89 -17.74 0.05
C ASP A 17 -0.09 -17.84 -1.12
N ASN A 18 0.46 -18.01 -2.31
CA ASN A 18 -0.22 -18.15 -3.59
C ASN A 18 -0.96 -16.87 -4.07
N GLU A 19 -0.68 -15.71 -3.49
CA GLU A 19 -1.23 -14.45 -3.98
C GLU A 19 -0.44 -13.92 -5.18
N LEU A 20 -1.17 -13.44 -6.20
CA LEU A 20 -0.67 -12.62 -7.30
C LEU A 20 -0.72 -11.15 -6.87
N VAL A 21 0.44 -10.51 -6.81
CA VAL A 21 0.64 -9.21 -6.20
C VAL A 21 1.07 -8.19 -7.26
N TYR A 22 0.28 -7.14 -7.49
CA TYR A 22 0.59 -6.07 -8.44
C TYR A 22 1.21 -4.87 -7.74
N ILE A 23 2.42 -4.50 -8.15
CA ILE A 23 3.15 -3.32 -7.68
C ILE A 23 3.00 -2.21 -8.71
N GLY A 24 2.34 -1.12 -8.35
CA GLY A 24 2.20 0.06 -9.18
C GLY A 24 3.45 0.96 -9.20
N LEU A 25 3.39 2.03 -9.99
CA LEU A 25 4.45 3.04 -10.07
C LEU A 25 4.66 3.76 -8.72
N ASN A 26 5.90 4.17 -8.44
CA ASN A 26 6.29 4.89 -7.22
C ASN A 26 5.87 4.22 -5.90
N SER A 27 5.81 2.90 -5.89
CA SER A 27 5.35 2.11 -4.74
C SER A 27 6.50 1.42 -4.00
N ILE A 28 7.56 2.16 -3.67
CA ILE A 28 8.74 1.61 -2.97
C ILE A 28 8.39 0.84 -1.70
N PRO A 29 7.51 1.32 -0.77
CA PRO A 29 7.16 0.57 0.42
C PRO A 29 6.45 -0.75 0.10
N ALA A 30 5.57 -0.75 -0.92
CA ALA A 30 4.88 -1.95 -1.36
C ALA A 30 5.86 -2.97 -1.98
N LEU A 31 6.78 -2.50 -2.81
CA LEU A 31 7.82 -3.35 -3.40
C LEU A 31 8.71 -3.98 -2.32
N LEU A 32 9.24 -3.17 -1.41
CA LEU A 32 10.07 -3.66 -0.31
C LEU A 32 9.32 -4.63 0.61
N GLY A 33 8.04 -4.36 0.90
CA GLY A 33 7.19 -5.25 1.66
C GLY A 33 6.93 -6.58 0.93
N ALA A 34 6.68 -6.55 -0.37
CA ALA A 34 6.51 -7.77 -1.16
C ALA A 34 7.81 -8.60 -1.25
N LEU A 35 8.96 -7.95 -1.44
CA LEU A 35 10.27 -8.62 -1.43
C LEU A 35 10.62 -9.17 -0.04
N LEU A 36 10.32 -8.46 1.04
CA LEU A 36 10.47 -8.94 2.42
C LEU A 36 9.61 -10.19 2.65
N ALA A 37 8.36 -10.17 2.19
CA ALA A 37 7.45 -11.31 2.30
C ALA A 37 7.98 -12.52 1.53
N ARG A 38 8.42 -12.34 0.27
CA ARG A 38 8.86 -13.42 -0.59
C ARG A 38 10.24 -13.95 -0.20
N ASP A 39 11.22 -13.06 -0.08
CA ASP A 39 12.64 -13.44 -0.07
C ASP A 39 13.20 -13.60 1.36
N PHE A 40 12.57 -12.99 2.37
CA PHE A 40 12.96 -13.13 3.77
C PHE A 40 12.02 -14.08 4.54
N TYR A 41 10.68 -13.89 4.41
CA TYR A 41 9.73 -14.78 5.10
C TYR A 41 9.40 -16.05 4.32
N GLY A 42 9.88 -16.19 3.08
CA GLY A 42 9.68 -17.39 2.26
C GLY A 42 8.25 -17.59 1.76
N LYS A 43 7.43 -16.51 1.72
CA LYS A 43 6.05 -16.60 1.22
C LYS A 43 6.04 -16.86 -0.29
N LYS A 44 5.20 -17.79 -0.71
CA LYS A 44 5.07 -18.19 -2.13
C LYS A 44 4.14 -17.22 -2.88
N ILE A 45 4.55 -15.97 -3.04
CA ILE A 45 3.82 -14.96 -3.81
C ILE A 45 4.43 -14.77 -5.19
N ARG A 46 3.61 -14.32 -6.15
CA ARG A 46 4.04 -13.92 -7.50
C ARG A 46 3.92 -12.42 -7.64
N ILE A 47 5.03 -11.73 -7.87
CA ILE A 47 5.10 -10.26 -7.97
C ILE A 47 5.07 -9.87 -9.44
N ILE A 48 4.15 -8.97 -9.82
CA ILE A 48 4.04 -8.39 -11.16
C ILE A 48 3.99 -6.86 -11.09
N GLY A 49 4.16 -6.19 -12.23
CA GLY A 49 4.06 -4.74 -12.36
C GLY A 49 5.38 -3.98 -12.17
N VAL A 50 6.40 -4.62 -11.63
CA VAL A 50 7.75 -4.03 -11.53
C VAL A 50 8.41 -4.12 -12.90
N ALA A 51 8.58 -2.98 -13.58
CA ALA A 51 9.17 -2.90 -14.92
C ALA A 51 8.53 -3.86 -15.94
N GLU A 52 7.23 -4.11 -15.82
CA GLU A 52 6.49 -5.11 -16.62
C GLU A 52 7.06 -6.52 -16.55
N ALA A 53 7.73 -6.84 -15.47
CA ALA A 53 8.28 -8.16 -15.23
C ALA A 53 7.26 -9.08 -14.58
N ASP A 54 7.35 -10.37 -14.92
CA ASP A 54 6.60 -11.43 -14.28
C ASP A 54 7.49 -12.17 -13.27
N ASN A 55 7.22 -11.94 -12.00
CA ASN A 55 7.88 -12.55 -10.86
C ASN A 55 9.43 -12.50 -10.93
N PRO A 56 10.03 -11.31 -11.03
CA PRO A 56 11.47 -11.17 -11.20
C PRO A 56 12.22 -11.76 -10.00
N LYS A 57 13.28 -12.55 -10.27
CA LYS A 57 14.12 -13.15 -9.24
C LYS A 57 14.99 -12.11 -8.54
N SER A 58 15.47 -11.13 -9.26
CA SER A 58 16.31 -10.05 -8.75
C SER A 58 15.69 -8.70 -9.11
N VAL A 59 15.68 -7.82 -8.14
CA VAL A 59 15.13 -6.46 -8.29
C VAL A 59 16.13 -5.47 -7.70
N THR A 60 16.54 -4.49 -8.48
CA THR A 60 17.26 -3.31 -8.00
C THR A 60 16.29 -2.17 -7.77
N VAL A 61 16.11 -1.76 -6.52
CA VAL A 61 15.15 -0.70 -6.18
C VAL A 61 15.57 0.62 -6.81
N SER A 62 14.61 1.30 -7.42
CA SER A 62 14.78 2.60 -8.09
C SER A 62 13.68 3.54 -7.63
N PRO A 63 13.84 4.88 -7.82
CA PRO A 63 12.78 5.85 -7.49
C PRO A 63 11.45 5.58 -8.15
N SER A 64 11.44 4.87 -9.28
CA SER A 64 10.22 4.45 -9.95
C SER A 64 10.23 2.94 -10.22
N THR A 65 9.20 2.24 -9.76
CA THR A 65 8.99 0.81 -10.05
C THR A 65 8.72 0.51 -11.53
N GLY A 66 8.52 1.53 -12.36
CA GLY A 66 8.42 1.43 -13.83
C GLY A 66 9.76 1.48 -14.56
N ASN A 67 10.90 1.62 -13.85
CA ASN A 67 12.22 1.67 -14.49
C ASN A 67 12.60 0.27 -15.06
N PRO A 68 12.80 0.13 -16.38
CA PRO A 68 13.10 -1.16 -17.00
C PRO A 68 14.44 -1.77 -16.55
N PHE A 69 15.35 -0.97 -16.02
CA PHE A 69 16.63 -1.44 -15.50
C PHE A 69 16.56 -2.05 -14.08
N MET A 70 15.36 -2.05 -13.45
CA MET A 70 15.19 -2.67 -12.12
C MET A 70 15.29 -4.19 -12.16
N VAL A 71 15.03 -4.81 -13.28
CA VAL A 71 14.96 -6.27 -13.43
C VAL A 71 15.75 -6.72 -14.64
N THR A 72 16.28 -7.92 -14.58
CA THR A 72 16.99 -8.57 -15.68
C THR A 72 16.52 -10.02 -15.84
N GLU A 73 16.59 -10.53 -17.07
CA GLU A 73 16.35 -11.95 -17.38
C GLU A 73 15.03 -12.49 -16.78
N THR A 74 13.94 -11.78 -17.02
CA THR A 74 12.63 -12.15 -16.49
C THR A 74 11.59 -12.21 -17.62
N PRO A 75 10.60 -13.10 -17.53
CA PRO A 75 9.44 -13.05 -18.41
C PRO A 75 8.74 -11.69 -18.32
N VAL A 76 8.11 -11.27 -19.42
CA VAL A 76 7.37 -10.01 -19.50
C VAL A 76 5.90 -10.27 -19.23
N LEU A 77 5.31 -9.45 -18.38
CA LEU A 77 3.87 -9.34 -18.19
C LEU A 77 3.52 -7.86 -18.28
N ILE A 78 2.99 -7.46 -19.43
CA ILE A 78 2.70 -6.05 -19.72
C ILE A 78 1.54 -5.55 -18.86
N THR A 79 1.46 -4.24 -18.72
CA THR A 79 0.41 -3.58 -17.92
C THR A 79 -0.99 -4.00 -18.36
N ALA A 80 -1.24 -4.17 -19.66
CA ALA A 80 -2.54 -4.62 -20.18
C ALA A 80 -2.95 -6.02 -19.66
N ASP A 81 -1.99 -6.94 -19.53
CA ASP A 81 -2.26 -8.28 -18.99
C ASP A 81 -2.65 -8.22 -17.50
N ALA A 82 -2.05 -7.30 -16.74
CA ALA A 82 -2.41 -7.10 -15.33
C ALA A 82 -3.86 -6.59 -15.18
N PHE A 83 -4.30 -5.70 -16.07
CA PHE A 83 -5.68 -5.22 -16.12
C PHE A 83 -6.66 -6.35 -16.51
N ASP A 84 -6.31 -7.17 -17.48
CA ASP A 84 -7.10 -8.34 -17.87
C ASP A 84 -7.22 -9.36 -16.72
N LEU A 85 -6.13 -9.62 -16.00
CA LEU A 85 -6.15 -10.46 -14.80
C LEU A 85 -7.06 -9.89 -13.71
N ALA A 86 -7.03 -8.57 -13.49
CA ALA A 86 -7.92 -7.92 -12.53
C ALA A 86 -9.39 -8.07 -12.95
N GLN A 87 -9.72 -7.80 -14.22
CA GLN A 87 -11.08 -7.95 -14.75
C GLN A 87 -11.61 -9.38 -14.67
N LYS A 88 -10.74 -10.38 -14.81
CA LYS A 88 -11.06 -11.80 -14.67
C LYS A 88 -11.11 -12.30 -13.22
N GLY A 89 -10.96 -11.40 -12.22
CA GLY A 89 -10.92 -11.77 -10.80
C GLY A 89 -9.71 -12.61 -10.40
N LYS A 90 -8.62 -12.56 -11.18
CA LYS A 90 -7.40 -13.33 -10.96
C LYS A 90 -6.27 -12.53 -10.31
N LEU A 91 -6.48 -11.24 -10.06
CA LEU A 91 -5.54 -10.39 -9.31
C LEU A 91 -5.91 -10.42 -7.82
N ASP A 92 -5.00 -10.93 -7.00
CA ASP A 92 -5.26 -11.07 -5.57
C ASP A 92 -4.99 -9.77 -4.82
N VAL A 93 -3.84 -9.12 -5.02
CA VAL A 93 -3.43 -7.94 -4.25
C VAL A 93 -3.02 -6.80 -5.16
N MET A 94 -3.53 -5.60 -4.86
CA MET A 94 -3.07 -4.35 -5.44
C MET A 94 -2.63 -3.38 -4.35
N PHE A 95 -1.54 -2.66 -4.61
CA PHE A 95 -1.06 -1.58 -3.73
C PHE A 95 -1.34 -0.20 -4.31
N LEU A 96 -1.71 0.73 -3.43
CA LEU A 96 -1.91 2.15 -3.75
C LEU A 96 -1.34 3.04 -2.65
N GLY A 97 -0.69 4.14 -3.04
CA GLY A 97 -0.22 5.19 -2.14
C GLY A 97 -1.04 6.49 -2.25
N PRO A 98 -2.31 6.52 -1.81
CA PRO A 98 -3.15 7.70 -1.93
C PRO A 98 -2.69 8.82 -0.99
N VAL A 99 -2.89 10.06 -1.43
CA VAL A 99 -2.63 11.26 -0.62
C VAL A 99 -3.74 11.46 0.41
N GLN A 100 -4.99 11.12 0.05
CA GLN A 100 -6.11 11.09 1.00
C GLN A 100 -6.86 9.77 0.89
N VAL A 101 -7.34 9.29 2.04
CA VAL A 101 -8.28 8.17 2.20
C VAL A 101 -9.41 8.65 3.09
N ASP A 102 -10.66 8.29 2.79
CA ASP A 102 -11.79 8.62 3.64
C ASP A 102 -12.45 7.41 4.32
N LYS A 103 -13.46 7.71 5.12
CA LYS A 103 -14.19 6.71 5.90
C LYS A 103 -14.89 5.65 5.05
N GLU A 104 -15.15 5.91 3.76
CA GLU A 104 -15.88 5.03 2.86
C GLU A 104 -14.98 4.30 1.85
N THR A 105 -13.66 4.26 2.08
CA THR A 105 -12.67 3.66 1.19
C THR A 105 -12.47 4.38 -0.15
N ASN A 106 -12.88 5.63 -0.25
CA ASN A 106 -12.51 6.47 -1.38
C ASN A 106 -11.04 6.91 -1.23
N VAL A 107 -10.35 7.00 -2.35
CA VAL A 107 -8.94 7.42 -2.40
C VAL A 107 -8.76 8.60 -3.36
N ASN A 108 -7.87 9.52 -2.98
CA ASN A 108 -7.53 10.68 -3.76
C ASN A 108 -6.04 10.70 -4.11
N LEU A 109 -5.77 10.76 -5.41
CA LEU A 109 -4.44 10.95 -6.02
C LEU A 109 -4.46 12.08 -7.06
N SER A 110 -5.55 12.84 -7.16
CA SER A 110 -5.77 13.78 -8.26
C SER A 110 -5.58 15.25 -7.89
N VAL A 111 -6.24 15.71 -6.83
CA VAL A 111 -6.18 17.14 -6.43
C VAL A 111 -6.40 17.31 -4.93
N ILE A 112 -5.83 18.36 -4.38
CA ILE A 112 -6.22 18.90 -3.07
C ILE A 112 -7.00 20.19 -3.30
N GLY A 113 -8.18 20.28 -2.71
CA GLY A 113 -9.14 21.36 -2.92
C GLY A 113 -10.05 21.12 -4.13
N ASP A 114 -10.60 22.18 -4.68
CA ASP A 114 -11.51 22.10 -5.82
C ASP A 114 -10.83 21.58 -7.10
N TYR A 115 -11.54 20.75 -7.87
CA TYR A 115 -10.98 20.12 -9.06
C TYR A 115 -10.61 21.13 -10.17
N TYR A 116 -11.43 22.17 -10.34
CA TYR A 116 -11.23 23.17 -11.38
C TYR A 116 -10.30 24.30 -10.94
N ASN A 117 -10.19 24.54 -9.61
CA ASN A 117 -9.27 25.50 -9.01
C ASN A 117 -8.47 24.87 -7.86
N PRO A 118 -7.58 23.90 -8.15
CA PRO A 118 -6.92 23.10 -7.13
C PRO A 118 -5.85 23.90 -6.37
N LYS A 119 -5.77 23.67 -5.05
CA LYS A 119 -4.63 24.11 -4.25
C LYS A 119 -3.37 23.37 -4.64
N VAL A 120 -3.50 22.06 -4.92
CA VAL A 120 -2.42 21.20 -5.38
C VAL A 120 -2.95 20.24 -6.44
N ARG A 121 -2.30 20.20 -7.60
CA ARG A 121 -2.51 19.15 -8.61
C ARG A 121 -1.56 17.99 -8.28
N LEU A 122 -2.11 16.79 -8.08
CA LEU A 122 -1.36 15.57 -7.81
C LEU A 122 -1.08 14.80 -9.11
N THR A 123 -0.39 13.67 -9.00
CA THR A 123 0.07 12.86 -10.15
C THR A 123 -1.05 12.17 -10.92
N GLY A 124 -2.24 12.03 -10.32
CA GLY A 124 -3.37 11.32 -10.92
C GLY A 124 -3.47 9.87 -10.50
N GLY A 125 -4.53 9.22 -10.96
CA GLY A 125 -4.93 7.90 -10.46
C GLY A 125 -4.35 6.71 -11.22
N ALA A 126 -3.76 6.91 -12.40
CA ALA A 126 -3.34 5.81 -13.27
C ALA A 126 -4.41 4.66 -13.29
N ALA A 127 -4.03 3.46 -12.84
CA ALA A 127 -4.90 2.29 -12.79
C ALA A 127 -5.90 2.27 -11.61
N THR A 128 -5.86 3.25 -10.70
CA THR A 128 -6.55 3.21 -9.41
C THR A 128 -8.05 2.96 -9.53
N ALA A 129 -8.75 3.74 -10.38
CA ALA A 129 -10.20 3.64 -10.54
C ALA A 129 -10.66 2.28 -11.08
N PHE A 130 -9.81 1.62 -11.87
CA PHE A 130 -10.11 0.32 -12.47
C PHE A 130 -9.71 -0.84 -11.56
N ILE A 131 -8.46 -0.88 -11.09
CA ILE A 131 -7.93 -2.06 -10.39
C ILE A 131 -8.40 -2.11 -8.93
N LEU A 132 -8.52 -0.98 -8.22
CA LEU A 132 -8.89 -0.98 -6.81
C LEU A 132 -10.19 -1.75 -6.52
N PRO A 133 -11.30 -1.54 -7.26
CA PRO A 133 -12.53 -2.31 -7.01
C PRO A 133 -12.48 -3.77 -7.50
N LEU A 134 -11.53 -4.13 -8.36
CA LEU A 134 -11.45 -5.45 -9.00
C LEU A 134 -10.47 -6.41 -8.33
N ALA A 135 -9.40 -5.90 -7.69
CA ALA A 135 -8.49 -6.75 -6.92
C ALA A 135 -9.21 -7.35 -5.70
N LYS A 136 -8.90 -8.59 -5.33
CA LYS A 136 -9.51 -9.24 -4.16
C LYS A 136 -9.13 -8.53 -2.85
N LYS A 137 -7.94 -7.90 -2.81
CA LYS A 137 -7.42 -7.14 -1.69
C LYS A 137 -6.75 -5.85 -2.18
N GLY A 138 -7.21 -4.71 -1.69
CA GLY A 138 -6.56 -3.41 -1.85
C GLY A 138 -5.75 -3.07 -0.60
N ILE A 139 -4.43 -2.99 -0.72
CA ILE A 139 -3.56 -2.50 0.37
C ILE A 139 -3.19 -1.06 0.06
N LEU A 140 -3.82 -0.14 0.78
CA LEU A 140 -3.50 1.28 0.76
C LEU A 140 -2.34 1.54 1.70
N TRP A 141 -1.38 2.38 1.30
CA TRP A 141 -0.32 2.81 2.19
C TRP A 141 -0.20 4.33 2.24
N ASN A 142 -0.03 4.89 3.44
CA ASN A 142 0.16 6.33 3.64
C ASN A 142 1.10 6.57 4.83
N LEU A 143 2.30 7.06 4.56
CA LEU A 143 3.34 7.26 5.58
C LEU A 143 3.24 8.63 6.30
N LYS A 144 2.17 9.37 6.08
CA LYS A 144 1.85 10.65 6.74
C LYS A 144 0.47 10.60 7.38
N HIS A 145 0.27 9.66 8.32
CA HIS A 145 -0.99 9.50 9.04
C HIS A 145 -1.35 10.79 9.77
N SER A 146 -2.34 11.46 9.29
CA SER A 146 -2.83 12.73 9.84
C SER A 146 -4.27 13.01 9.42
N LYS A 147 -4.94 13.94 10.08
CA LYS A 147 -6.27 14.44 9.67
C LYS A 147 -6.29 15.11 8.28
N ARG A 148 -5.12 15.34 7.64
CA ARG A 148 -5.04 15.85 6.27
C ARG A 148 -5.00 14.75 5.23
N SER A 149 -4.53 13.56 5.60
CA SER A 149 -4.45 12.40 4.73
C SER A 149 -5.58 11.40 4.98
N LEU A 150 -6.01 11.24 6.23
CA LEU A 150 -7.16 10.41 6.61
C LEU A 150 -8.32 11.35 6.96
N VAL A 151 -9.15 11.62 5.96
CA VAL A 151 -10.15 12.69 5.98
C VAL A 151 -11.58 12.14 6.08
N GLU A 152 -12.52 12.91 6.62
CA GLU A 152 -13.93 12.51 6.65
C GLU A 152 -14.47 12.23 5.24
N ARG A 153 -14.04 13.06 4.25
CA ARG A 153 -14.35 12.93 2.84
C ARG A 153 -13.17 13.43 2.02
N VAL A 154 -12.73 12.66 1.02
CA VAL A 154 -11.68 13.07 0.09
C VAL A 154 -12.10 14.28 -0.75
N ASP A 155 -11.15 15.15 -1.10
CA ASP A 155 -11.43 16.33 -1.93
C ASP A 155 -11.86 15.94 -3.35
N PHE A 156 -11.35 14.80 -3.84
CA PHE A 156 -11.72 14.23 -5.13
C PHE A 156 -11.64 12.69 -5.05
N VAL A 157 -12.62 12.00 -5.62
CA VAL A 157 -12.62 10.55 -5.69
C VAL A 157 -11.88 10.11 -6.95
N THR A 158 -10.60 9.76 -6.81
CA THR A 158 -9.81 9.18 -7.90
C THR A 158 -10.17 7.71 -8.14
N GLY A 159 -10.47 6.99 -7.06
CA GLY A 159 -10.94 5.61 -7.09
C GLY A 159 -11.65 5.26 -5.79
N THR A 160 -12.40 4.18 -5.80
CA THR A 160 -13.18 3.75 -4.65
C THR A 160 -13.29 2.23 -4.57
N ALA A 161 -13.27 1.70 -3.36
CA ALA A 161 -13.65 0.33 -3.07
C ALA A 161 -15.03 0.24 -2.38
N LYS A 162 -15.75 1.35 -2.25
CA LYS A 162 -17.04 1.43 -1.54
C LYS A 162 -18.07 0.42 -2.02
N TYR A 163 -18.10 0.16 -3.33
CA TYR A 163 -19.11 -0.68 -3.98
C TYR A 163 -18.61 -2.08 -4.32
N SER A 164 -17.38 -2.42 -3.94
CA SER A 164 -16.81 -3.75 -4.14
C SER A 164 -16.88 -4.59 -2.87
N ASN A 165 -16.68 -5.90 -3.00
CA ASN A 165 -16.64 -6.83 -1.86
C ASN A 165 -15.21 -7.23 -1.47
N ASN A 166 -14.22 -6.54 -2.00
CA ASN A 166 -12.82 -6.82 -1.71
C ASN A 166 -12.42 -6.44 -0.29
N GLU A 167 -11.35 -7.01 0.19
CA GLU A 167 -10.68 -6.62 1.43
C GLU A 167 -9.95 -5.29 1.20
N VAL A 168 -10.09 -4.33 2.12
CA VAL A 168 -9.34 -3.07 2.08
C VAL A 168 -8.57 -2.88 3.37
N ILE A 169 -7.26 -2.72 3.22
CA ILE A 169 -6.32 -2.55 4.33
C ILE A 169 -5.61 -1.21 4.13
N LEU A 170 -5.43 -0.47 5.21
CA LEU A 170 -4.65 0.77 5.21
C LEU A 170 -3.46 0.61 6.14
N VAL A 171 -2.26 0.63 5.57
CA VAL A 171 -0.99 0.62 6.29
C VAL A 171 -0.46 2.06 6.37
N THR A 172 -0.21 2.53 7.58
CA THR A 172 0.31 3.88 7.81
C THR A 172 1.67 3.85 8.52
N ASN A 173 2.20 5.00 8.87
CA ASN A 173 3.38 5.09 9.74
C ASN A 173 3.05 4.91 11.24
N LEU A 174 1.80 4.71 11.62
CA LEU A 174 1.38 4.48 13.01
C LEU A 174 0.87 3.07 13.27
N GLY A 175 0.34 2.39 12.24
CA GLY A 175 -0.24 1.06 12.37
C GLY A 175 -1.04 0.64 11.15
N VAL A 176 -1.86 -0.39 11.32
CA VAL A 176 -2.66 -1.02 10.26
C VAL A 176 -4.13 -0.96 10.62
N LEU A 177 -4.94 -0.51 9.67
CA LEU A 177 -6.39 -0.45 9.78
C LEU A 177 -7.03 -1.33 8.69
N TYR A 178 -8.10 -2.04 9.06
CA TYR A 178 -8.93 -2.81 8.14
C TYR A 178 -10.30 -2.19 8.03
N TYR A 179 -10.86 -2.21 6.84
CA TYR A 179 -12.23 -1.73 6.64
C TYR A 179 -13.23 -2.85 6.88
N ASP A 180 -14.00 -2.73 7.96
CA ASP A 180 -15.15 -3.61 8.20
C ASP A 180 -16.33 -3.19 7.31
N ARG A 181 -16.67 -4.04 6.35
CA ARG A 181 -17.75 -3.78 5.40
C ARG A 181 -19.15 -3.91 5.98
N ARG A 182 -19.31 -4.67 7.07
CA ARG A 182 -20.62 -4.85 7.73
C ARG A 182 -20.96 -3.61 8.54
N GLU A 183 -20.02 -3.20 9.38
CA GLU A 183 -20.17 -2.02 10.25
C GLU A 183 -19.82 -0.71 9.52
N LYS A 184 -19.23 -0.78 8.32
CA LYS A 184 -18.76 0.37 7.51
C LYS A 184 -17.84 1.29 8.29
N VAL A 185 -16.90 0.71 9.00
CA VAL A 185 -15.94 1.42 9.86
C VAL A 185 -14.53 0.87 9.65
N TRP A 186 -13.55 1.72 9.86
CA TRP A 186 -12.16 1.31 9.91
C TRP A 186 -11.80 0.81 11.30
N GLU A 187 -11.29 -0.42 11.40
CA GLU A 187 -10.82 -1.04 12.63
C GLU A 187 -9.29 -0.98 12.72
N ILE A 188 -8.77 -0.59 13.88
CA ILE A 188 -7.35 -0.66 14.18
C ILE A 188 -6.99 -2.11 14.48
N LYS A 189 -6.24 -2.76 13.59
CA LYS A 189 -5.82 -4.17 13.73
C LYS A 189 -4.43 -4.30 14.33
N SER A 190 -3.54 -3.35 14.02
CA SER A 190 -2.20 -3.38 14.60
C SER A 190 -1.70 -1.97 14.87
N VAL A 191 -0.86 -1.85 15.90
CA VAL A 191 -0.10 -0.65 16.23
C VAL A 191 1.38 -0.96 16.16
N TYR A 192 2.21 0.04 15.89
CA TYR A 192 3.65 -0.17 15.91
C TYR A 192 4.22 0.01 17.33
N GLU A 193 5.35 -0.63 17.58
CA GLU A 193 6.07 -0.49 18.83
C GLU A 193 6.31 0.99 19.17
N GLY A 194 5.90 1.39 20.40
CA GLY A 194 5.98 2.77 20.87
C GLY A 194 4.84 3.69 20.42
N ILE A 195 3.85 3.20 19.66
CA ILE A 195 2.66 3.96 19.25
C ILE A 195 1.46 3.53 20.09
N ALA A 196 0.74 4.50 20.64
CA ALA A 196 -0.50 4.23 21.37
C ALA A 196 -1.70 4.22 20.41
N ILE A 197 -2.73 3.44 20.73
CA ILE A 197 -4.00 3.42 19.99
C ILE A 197 -4.60 4.82 19.88
N ASN A 198 -4.49 5.60 20.95
CA ASN A 198 -4.99 6.98 20.99
C ASN A 198 -4.27 7.89 19.99
N ASP A 199 -3.01 7.62 19.64
CA ASP A 199 -2.30 8.39 18.61
C ASP A 199 -2.93 8.18 17.24
N ILE A 200 -3.35 6.95 16.92
CA ILE A 200 -4.07 6.65 15.68
C ILE A 200 -5.41 7.37 15.67
N ILE A 201 -6.21 7.23 16.74
CA ILE A 201 -7.54 7.85 16.84
C ILE A 201 -7.44 9.38 16.74
N ALA A 202 -6.51 10.00 17.46
CA ALA A 202 -6.34 11.46 17.50
C ALA A 202 -5.90 12.05 16.16
N ASN A 203 -5.16 11.28 15.35
CA ASN A 203 -4.64 11.72 14.05
C ASN A 203 -5.51 11.29 12.86
N THR A 204 -6.61 10.58 13.06
CA THR A 204 -7.56 10.20 12.00
C THR A 204 -8.70 11.23 11.93
N GLY A 205 -9.06 11.65 10.73
CA GLY A 205 -10.13 12.63 10.46
C GLY A 205 -11.54 12.06 10.47
N PHE A 206 -11.70 10.75 10.70
CA PHE A 206 -12.97 10.05 10.81
C PHE A 206 -12.94 9.06 11.97
N LYS A 207 -14.11 8.49 12.30
CA LYS A 207 -14.24 7.52 13.37
C LYS A 207 -13.50 6.22 12.99
N VAL A 208 -12.59 5.79 13.86
CA VAL A 208 -11.96 4.47 13.85
C VAL A 208 -12.23 3.77 15.17
N VAL A 209 -12.26 2.44 15.17
CA VAL A 209 -12.51 1.64 16.36
C VAL A 209 -11.38 0.65 16.58
N PRO A 210 -10.95 0.41 17.81
CA PRO A 210 -10.03 -0.68 18.11
C PRO A 210 -10.69 -2.03 17.82
N SER A 211 -9.96 -2.97 17.20
CA SER A 211 -10.42 -4.36 17.13
C SER A 211 -10.27 -5.05 18.50
N ASN A 212 -10.95 -6.18 18.68
CA ASN A 212 -10.83 -6.96 19.92
C ASN A 212 -9.42 -7.51 20.14
N ASP A 213 -8.72 -7.85 19.04
CA ASP A 213 -7.38 -8.44 19.06
C ASP A 213 -6.42 -7.50 18.32
N ILE A 214 -5.84 -6.53 19.03
CA ILE A 214 -4.86 -5.62 18.46
C ILE A 214 -3.47 -6.20 18.62
N GLU A 215 -2.78 -6.37 17.50
CA GLU A 215 -1.38 -6.82 17.48
C GLU A 215 -0.41 -5.65 17.58
N GLN A 216 0.71 -5.86 18.27
CA GLN A 216 1.83 -4.92 18.23
C GLN A 216 2.87 -5.40 17.22
N ILE A 217 3.21 -4.56 16.25
CA ILE A 217 4.25 -4.85 15.27
C ILE A 217 5.55 -4.18 15.71
N SER A 218 6.59 -5.00 15.89
CA SER A 218 7.98 -4.58 16.04
C SER A 218 8.80 -5.08 14.85
N ILE A 219 10.01 -4.56 14.65
CA ILE A 219 10.91 -4.99 13.57
C ILE A 219 12.26 -5.41 14.16
N THR A 220 12.82 -6.52 13.66
CA THR A 220 14.11 -7.04 14.11
C THR A 220 15.27 -6.39 13.35
N LYS A 221 16.49 -6.55 13.87
CA LYS A 221 17.69 -6.07 13.19
C LYS A 221 17.92 -6.76 11.85
N GLU A 222 17.69 -8.04 11.78
CA GLU A 222 17.83 -8.87 10.57
C GLU A 222 16.88 -8.41 9.47
N GLU A 223 15.63 -8.06 9.82
CA GLU A 223 14.64 -7.51 8.88
C GLU A 223 15.10 -6.15 8.34
N VAL A 224 15.60 -5.27 9.21
CA VAL A 224 16.13 -3.95 8.81
C VAL A 224 17.37 -4.11 7.92
N GLU A 225 18.28 -5.01 8.24
CA GLU A 225 19.46 -5.32 7.42
C GLU A 225 19.06 -5.85 6.05
N PHE A 226 18.04 -6.72 5.99
CA PHE A 226 17.51 -7.21 4.72
C PHE A 226 16.89 -6.07 3.88
N ILE A 227 16.09 -5.20 4.49
CA ILE A 227 15.53 -4.02 3.81
C ILE A 227 16.66 -3.09 3.30
N ASN A 228 17.68 -2.84 4.11
CA ASN A 228 18.83 -2.03 3.71
C ASN A 228 19.61 -2.63 2.53
N LYS A 229 19.72 -3.96 2.48
CA LYS A 229 20.35 -4.65 1.35
C LYS A 229 19.56 -4.48 0.05
N LEU A 230 18.22 -4.46 0.13
CA LEU A 230 17.35 -4.22 -1.03
C LEU A 230 17.36 -2.76 -1.47
N ASP A 231 17.48 -1.83 -0.53
CA ASP A 231 17.42 -0.37 -0.73
C ASP A 231 18.70 0.31 -0.20
N PRO A 232 19.87 0.06 -0.83
CA PRO A 232 21.16 0.55 -0.35
C PRO A 232 21.29 2.08 -0.39
N TYR A 233 20.48 2.76 -1.19
CA TYR A 233 20.43 4.23 -1.30
C TYR A 233 19.39 4.85 -0.38
N ASN A 234 18.71 4.05 0.45
CA ASN A 234 17.69 4.50 1.39
C ASN A 234 16.59 5.36 0.74
N LEU A 235 16.16 4.98 -0.46
CA LEU A 235 15.13 5.70 -1.23
C LEU A 235 13.81 5.78 -0.48
N ARG A 236 13.50 4.75 0.35
CA ARG A 236 12.28 4.71 1.16
C ARG A 236 12.16 5.88 2.15
N SER A 237 13.30 6.42 2.61
CA SER A 237 13.28 7.55 3.54
C SER A 237 12.82 8.87 2.91
N SER A 238 12.93 9.02 1.58
CA SER A 238 12.45 10.20 0.86
C SER A 238 10.92 10.35 0.88
N LEU A 239 10.19 9.30 1.27
CA LEU A 239 8.72 9.28 1.29
C LEU A 239 8.13 9.86 2.58
N ILE A 240 8.96 10.17 3.58
CA ILE A 240 8.54 10.69 4.89
C ILE A 240 8.60 12.22 4.95
N ILE A 241 9.28 12.87 4.01
CA ILE A 241 9.51 14.33 3.96
C ILE A 241 8.27 15.12 3.58
#